data_9ca90f56bf6888045d0b1da5f4a18af8
#
_entry.id   9ca90f56bf6888045d0b1da5f4a18af8
#
_cell.length_a   1.000
_cell.length_b   1.000
_cell.length_c   1.000
_cell.angle_alpha   90.00
_cell.angle_beta   90.00
_cell.angle_gamma   90.00
#
_symmetry.space_group_name_H-M   'P 1'
#
loop_
_entity.id
_entity.type
_entity.pdbx_description
1 polymer ?
#
loop_
_entity_poly.entity_id
_entity_poly.type
_entity_poly.pdbx_seq_one_letter_code
_entity_poly.pdbx_strand_id
1 'polypeptide(L)'
;YRQERVGLEGRHFMILKFRSMRIDAEQDGRAAWASENDPRVTRVGVLIRKLRIDELPQLFNVLAGDMCFVGPRPERPQFVQALGEKIPYYQERHWVKPGITGWAQLCYPYGASERDAKEKLQYDLYYVKHRNLGFDLMILLETAEVVLWGRGAR
;
A
#
# COMPACT_ATOMS: atom_id res chain seq x y z
N TYR A 1 13.96 -6.40 -3.77
CA TYR A 1 12.78 -7.21 -4.04
C TYR A 1 11.84 -6.45 -4.96
N ARG A 2 11.32 -7.13 -5.96
CA ARG A 2 10.34 -6.60 -6.92
C ARG A 2 9.07 -7.40 -6.83
N GLN A 3 7.92 -6.72 -6.95
CA GLN A 3 6.62 -7.36 -6.95
C GLN A 3 5.66 -6.61 -7.87
N GLU A 4 4.89 -7.35 -8.64
CA GLU A 4 3.90 -6.78 -9.53
C GLU A 4 2.73 -6.17 -8.75
N ARG A 5 2.32 -4.97 -9.15
CA ARG A 5 1.23 -4.19 -8.57
C ARG A 5 0.39 -3.53 -9.66
N VAL A 6 -0.83 -3.18 -9.28
CA VAL A 6 -1.76 -2.45 -10.16
C VAL A 6 -1.67 -0.95 -9.83
N GLY A 7 -1.48 -0.15 -10.87
CA GLY A 7 -1.33 1.30 -10.81
C GLY A 7 -2.44 2.04 -11.53
N LEU A 8 -2.08 3.23 -12.07
CA LEU A 8 -2.99 4.11 -12.78
C LEU A 8 -3.69 3.37 -13.94
N GLU A 9 -5.02 3.55 -14.04
CA GLU A 9 -5.85 2.94 -15.11
C GLU A 9 -5.74 1.41 -15.18
N GLY A 10 -5.39 0.76 -14.06
CA GLY A 10 -5.23 -0.68 -14.02
C GLY A 10 -3.91 -1.20 -14.63
N ARG A 11 -2.99 -0.32 -15.01
CA ARG A 11 -1.68 -0.72 -15.58
C ARG A 11 -0.83 -1.39 -14.52
N HIS A 12 -0.17 -2.48 -14.89
CA HIS A 12 0.75 -3.19 -14.01
C HIS A 12 2.12 -2.54 -13.99
N PHE A 13 2.75 -2.50 -12.82
CA PHE A 13 4.12 -2.05 -12.65
C PHE A 13 4.84 -2.86 -11.57
N MET A 14 6.17 -2.78 -11.52
CA MET A 14 6.99 -3.49 -10.55
C MET A 14 7.35 -2.57 -9.39
N ILE A 15 6.69 -2.75 -8.24
CA ILE A 15 7.05 -2.01 -7.03
C ILE A 15 8.39 -2.49 -6.48
N LEU A 16 9.21 -1.56 -6.02
CA LEU A 16 10.53 -1.82 -5.44
C LEU A 16 10.46 -1.74 -3.91
N LYS A 17 11.01 -2.74 -3.21
CA LYS A 17 11.10 -2.78 -1.75
C LYS A 17 12.38 -3.44 -1.30
N PHE A 18 12.86 -3.11 -0.11
CA PHE A 18 13.81 -3.98 0.57
C PHE A 18 13.11 -5.26 1.04
N ARG A 19 13.82 -6.38 0.98
CA ARG A 19 13.28 -7.67 1.39
C ARG A 19 13.21 -7.73 2.93
N SER A 20 12.02 -7.81 3.46
CA SER A 20 11.75 -7.94 4.90
C SER A 20 11.28 -9.34 5.31
N MET A 21 10.90 -10.18 4.32
CA MET A 21 10.48 -11.57 4.53
C MET A 21 11.54 -12.55 4.06
N ARG A 22 11.45 -13.80 4.53
CA ARG A 22 12.27 -14.93 4.08
C ARG A 22 12.13 -15.15 2.58
N ILE A 23 13.14 -15.76 1.95
CA ILE A 23 13.13 -16.03 0.51
C ILE A 23 12.02 -17.01 0.13
N ASP A 24 11.71 -17.92 1.04
CA ASP A 24 10.70 -18.98 0.93
C ASP A 24 9.28 -18.54 1.38
N ALA A 25 9.07 -17.26 1.64
CA ALA A 25 7.81 -16.73 2.20
C ALA A 25 6.55 -17.00 1.34
N GLU A 26 6.71 -17.24 0.05
CA GLU A 26 5.63 -17.54 -0.91
C GLU A 26 6.00 -18.74 -1.81
N GLN A 27 6.56 -19.81 -1.25
CA GLN A 27 6.93 -21.01 -2.01
C GLN A 27 5.73 -21.66 -2.73
N ASP A 28 4.54 -21.56 -2.14
CA ASP A 28 3.31 -22.11 -2.73
C ASP A 28 2.74 -21.26 -3.90
N GLY A 29 3.42 -20.18 -4.27
CA GLY A 29 2.98 -19.26 -5.34
C GLY A 29 1.65 -18.53 -5.04
N ARG A 30 1.07 -18.72 -3.84
CA ARG A 30 -0.18 -18.10 -3.44
C ARG A 30 0.07 -16.72 -2.83
N ALA A 31 -0.65 -15.73 -3.37
CA ALA A 31 -0.68 -14.41 -2.78
C ALA A 31 -1.39 -14.45 -1.43
N ALA A 32 -0.70 -14.09 -0.35
CA ALA A 32 -1.30 -13.96 0.97
C ALA A 32 -1.02 -12.58 1.55
N TRP A 33 -2.04 -11.96 2.16
CA TRP A 33 -1.83 -10.76 2.96
C TRP A 33 -0.92 -11.07 4.15
N ALA A 34 -0.09 -10.08 4.51
CA ALA A 34 0.71 -10.20 5.72
C ALA A 34 -0.21 -10.10 6.96
N SER A 35 -0.06 -11.04 7.88
CA SER A 35 -0.75 -11.02 9.17
C SER A 35 0.04 -10.21 10.20
N GLU A 36 -0.61 -9.87 11.31
CA GLU A 36 0.07 -9.35 12.49
C GLU A 36 1.01 -10.46 13.03
N ASN A 37 2.28 -10.12 13.31
CA ASN A 37 3.32 -11.08 13.72
C ASN A 37 3.57 -12.21 12.71
N ASP A 38 3.54 -11.90 11.43
CA ASP A 38 3.73 -12.86 10.35
C ASP A 38 5.08 -13.61 10.47
N PRO A 39 5.06 -14.96 10.62
CA PRO A 39 6.28 -15.75 10.85
C PRO A 39 7.25 -15.73 9.65
N ARG A 40 6.80 -15.26 8.50
CA ARG A 40 7.64 -15.08 7.29
C ARG A 40 8.57 -13.87 7.40
N VAL A 41 8.33 -12.95 8.35
CA VAL A 41 9.14 -11.74 8.52
C VAL A 41 10.42 -12.08 9.28
N THR A 42 11.57 -11.64 8.75
CA THR A 42 12.87 -11.82 9.41
C THR A 42 13.03 -10.86 10.59
N ARG A 43 13.97 -11.13 11.52
CA ARG A 43 14.27 -10.23 12.64
C ARG A 43 14.66 -8.82 12.15
N VAL A 44 15.49 -8.73 11.12
CA VAL A 44 15.84 -7.46 10.47
C VAL A 44 14.62 -6.87 9.77
N GLY A 45 13.79 -7.72 9.15
CA GLY A 45 12.54 -7.35 8.51
C GLY A 45 11.57 -6.63 9.45
N VAL A 46 11.46 -7.07 10.70
CA VAL A 46 10.63 -6.38 11.71
C VAL A 46 11.11 -4.94 11.91
N LEU A 47 12.42 -4.75 12.07
CA LEU A 47 12.99 -3.42 12.30
C LEU A 47 12.78 -2.49 11.09
N ILE A 48 13.10 -2.94 9.88
CA ILE A 48 12.98 -2.10 8.68
C ILE A 48 11.53 -1.77 8.34
N ARG A 49 10.58 -2.68 8.63
CA ARG A 49 9.13 -2.41 8.51
C ARG A 49 8.66 -1.40 9.53
N LYS A 50 9.07 -1.53 10.80
CA LYS A 50 8.73 -0.57 11.86
C LYS A 50 9.17 0.84 11.51
N LEU A 51 10.34 0.98 10.89
CA LEU A 51 10.90 2.26 10.47
C LEU A 51 10.48 2.67 9.03
N ARG A 52 9.65 1.89 8.36
CA ARG A 52 9.23 2.10 6.96
C ARG A 52 10.40 2.15 5.96
N ILE A 53 11.59 1.73 6.35
CA ILE A 53 12.80 1.71 5.49
C ILE A 53 12.61 0.75 4.31
N ASP A 54 11.86 -0.34 4.51
CA ASP A 54 11.56 -1.30 3.44
C ASP A 54 10.84 -0.68 2.24
N GLU A 55 10.18 0.44 2.41
CA GLU A 55 9.44 1.14 1.36
C GLU A 55 10.25 2.25 0.66
N LEU A 56 11.45 2.62 1.17
CA LEU A 56 12.29 3.65 0.54
C LEU A 56 12.62 3.42 -0.94
N PRO A 57 12.85 2.17 -1.42
CA PRO A 57 13.08 1.97 -2.86
C PRO A 57 11.90 2.36 -3.76
N GLN A 58 10.68 2.54 -3.22
CA GLN A 58 9.53 3.04 -3.98
C GLN A 58 9.73 4.48 -4.48
N LEU A 59 10.68 5.23 -3.92
CA LEU A 59 11.07 6.53 -4.46
C LEU A 59 11.53 6.44 -5.92
N PHE A 60 12.15 5.33 -6.32
CA PHE A 60 12.48 5.09 -7.72
C PHE A 60 11.21 4.89 -8.58
N ASN A 61 10.15 4.28 -8.04
CA ASN A 61 8.87 4.19 -8.75
C ASN A 61 8.19 5.56 -8.89
N VAL A 62 8.36 6.44 -7.90
CA VAL A 62 7.87 7.84 -8.02
C VAL A 62 8.64 8.58 -9.10
N LEU A 63 9.96 8.49 -9.13
CA LEU A 63 10.81 9.12 -10.16
C LEU A 63 10.53 8.57 -11.56
N ALA A 64 10.26 7.27 -11.66
CA ALA A 64 9.86 6.61 -12.93
C ALA A 64 8.44 6.99 -13.38
N GLY A 65 7.64 7.62 -12.51
CA GLY A 65 6.28 8.04 -12.82
C GLY A 65 5.20 6.96 -12.61
N ASP A 66 5.56 5.79 -12.09
CA ASP A 66 4.61 4.71 -11.78
C ASP A 66 3.76 5.03 -10.54
N MET A 67 4.32 5.79 -9.60
CA MET A 67 3.72 6.14 -8.32
C MET A 67 3.77 7.65 -8.06
N CYS A 68 3.00 8.10 -7.07
CA CYS A 68 3.12 9.41 -6.42
C CYS A 68 3.51 9.23 -4.95
N PHE A 69 3.80 10.32 -4.24
CA PHE A 69 3.98 10.29 -2.79
C PHE A 69 2.66 9.93 -2.10
N VAL A 70 1.56 10.57 -2.52
CA VAL A 70 0.22 10.40 -1.95
C VAL A 70 -0.71 9.73 -2.96
N GLY A 71 -1.46 8.73 -2.53
CA GLY A 71 -2.44 8.01 -3.34
C GLY A 71 -2.88 6.69 -2.71
N PRO A 72 -3.84 6.00 -3.30
CA PRO A 72 -4.24 4.66 -2.87
C PRO A 72 -3.04 3.70 -2.87
N ARG A 73 -2.95 2.84 -1.84
CA ARG A 73 -1.88 1.85 -1.79
C ARG A 73 -2.02 0.83 -2.93
N PRO A 74 -0.95 0.58 -3.73
CA PRO A 74 -1.04 -0.36 -4.84
C PRO A 74 -1.19 -1.80 -4.35
N GLU A 75 -2.19 -2.51 -4.87
CA GLU A 75 -2.47 -3.90 -4.54
C GLU A 75 -1.96 -4.87 -5.61
N ARG A 76 -1.84 -6.14 -5.26
CA ARG A 76 -1.42 -7.22 -6.18
C ARG A 76 -2.54 -7.52 -7.19
N PRO A 77 -2.22 -7.86 -8.46
CA PRO A 77 -3.24 -8.13 -9.49
C PRO A 77 -4.29 -9.16 -9.05
N GLN A 78 -3.86 -10.24 -8.38
CA GLN A 78 -4.76 -11.30 -7.90
C GLN A 78 -5.81 -10.76 -6.90
N PHE A 79 -5.40 -9.85 -6.01
CA PHE A 79 -6.32 -9.23 -5.06
C PHE A 79 -7.22 -8.21 -5.75
N VAL A 80 -6.68 -7.42 -6.68
CA VAL A 80 -7.48 -6.44 -7.44
C VAL A 80 -8.58 -7.14 -8.23
N GLN A 81 -8.27 -8.27 -8.86
CA GLN A 81 -9.26 -9.05 -9.59
C GLN A 81 -10.34 -9.59 -8.63
N ALA A 82 -9.94 -10.32 -7.58
CA ALA A 82 -10.88 -10.95 -6.64
C ALA A 82 -11.76 -9.93 -5.90
N LEU A 83 -11.19 -8.77 -5.52
CA LEU A 83 -11.94 -7.71 -4.84
C LEU A 83 -12.81 -6.92 -5.80
N GLY A 84 -12.37 -6.72 -7.05
CA GLY A 84 -13.14 -6.04 -8.08
C GLY A 84 -14.42 -6.78 -8.49
N GLU A 85 -14.41 -8.11 -8.39
CA GLU A 85 -15.60 -8.93 -8.63
C GLU A 85 -16.63 -8.84 -7.49
N LYS A 86 -16.20 -8.54 -6.27
CA LYS A 86 -17.03 -8.59 -5.06
C LYS A 86 -17.44 -7.21 -4.53
N ILE A 87 -16.60 -6.20 -4.74
CA ILE A 87 -16.79 -4.87 -4.17
C ILE A 87 -17.11 -3.89 -5.28
N PRO A 88 -18.32 -3.30 -5.29
CA PRO A 88 -18.69 -2.28 -6.27
C PRO A 88 -17.70 -1.10 -6.23
N TYR A 89 -17.41 -0.55 -7.40
CA TYR A 89 -16.52 0.62 -7.56
C TYR A 89 -15.06 0.40 -7.15
N TYR A 90 -14.62 -0.86 -6.91
CA TYR A 90 -13.25 -1.13 -6.47
C TYR A 90 -12.20 -0.64 -7.47
N GLN A 91 -12.50 -0.68 -8.77
CA GLN A 91 -11.59 -0.26 -9.83
C GLN A 91 -11.37 1.25 -9.89
N GLU A 92 -12.29 2.06 -9.36
CA GLU A 92 -12.20 3.53 -9.41
C GLU A 92 -11.03 4.08 -8.58
N ARG A 93 -10.51 3.31 -7.63
CA ARG A 93 -9.30 3.64 -6.90
C ARG A 93 -8.06 3.77 -7.80
N HIS A 94 -8.09 3.21 -9.00
CA HIS A 94 -7.02 3.27 -10.00
C HIS A 94 -7.14 4.47 -10.95
N TRP A 95 -8.10 5.38 -10.76
CA TRP A 95 -8.21 6.61 -11.55
C TRP A 95 -7.13 7.65 -11.19
N VAL A 96 -6.34 7.35 -10.18
CA VAL A 96 -5.17 8.13 -9.76
C VAL A 96 -3.95 7.22 -9.64
N LYS A 97 -2.75 7.80 -9.70
CA LYS A 97 -1.52 7.04 -9.43
C LYS A 97 -1.53 6.54 -7.98
N PRO A 98 -1.03 5.30 -7.75
CA PRO A 98 -0.86 4.80 -6.40
C PRO A 98 0.18 5.61 -5.62
N GLY A 99 0.03 5.65 -4.29
CA GLY A 99 0.90 6.38 -3.40
C GLY A 99 1.79 5.50 -2.52
N ILE A 100 2.90 6.07 -2.05
CA ILE A 100 3.70 5.51 -0.95
C ILE A 100 2.88 5.59 0.34
N THR A 101 2.25 6.74 0.59
CA THR A 101 1.25 6.94 1.64
C THR A 101 -0.10 7.32 1.04
N GLY A 102 -1.16 7.29 1.85
CA GLY A 102 -2.50 7.65 1.38
C GLY A 102 -3.50 7.75 2.51
N TRP A 103 -4.62 8.40 2.23
CA TRP A 103 -5.67 8.67 3.21
C TRP A 103 -6.20 7.39 3.88
N ALA A 104 -6.44 6.33 3.07
CA ALA A 104 -6.85 5.04 3.61
C ALA A 104 -5.82 4.41 4.56
N GLN A 105 -4.52 4.65 4.35
CA GLN A 105 -3.46 4.11 5.20
C GLN A 105 -3.41 4.81 6.57
N LEU A 106 -3.77 6.08 6.64
CA LEU A 106 -3.86 6.86 7.88
C LEU A 106 -5.13 6.53 8.67
N CYS A 107 -6.29 6.53 7.99
CA CYS A 107 -7.57 6.34 8.65
C CYS A 107 -7.87 4.89 9.02
N TYR A 108 -7.37 3.93 8.22
CA TYR A 108 -7.60 2.50 8.42
C TYR A 108 -6.30 1.70 8.18
N PRO A 109 -5.32 1.78 9.09
CA PRO A 109 -3.96 1.27 8.86
C PRO A 109 -3.91 -0.26 8.75
N TYR A 110 -4.82 -0.99 9.36
CA TYR A 110 -4.82 -2.46 9.40
C TYR A 110 -6.03 -3.06 8.70
N GLY A 111 -5.87 -4.32 8.30
CA GLY A 111 -6.92 -5.15 7.75
C GLY A 111 -6.39 -6.04 6.62
N ALA A 112 -6.69 -7.33 6.71
CA ALA A 112 -6.29 -8.36 5.77
C ALA A 112 -7.50 -9.22 5.36
N SER A 113 -8.70 -8.62 5.34
CA SER A 113 -9.96 -9.26 4.94
C SER A 113 -10.66 -8.47 3.83
N GLU A 114 -11.62 -9.11 3.17
CA GLU A 114 -12.49 -8.46 2.19
C GLU A 114 -13.29 -7.29 2.80
N ARG A 115 -13.73 -7.45 4.06
CA ARG A 115 -14.41 -6.38 4.80
C ARG A 115 -13.49 -5.17 4.98
N ASP A 116 -12.24 -5.40 5.37
CA ASP A 116 -11.26 -4.32 5.53
C ASP A 116 -10.94 -3.65 4.19
N ALA A 117 -10.88 -4.42 3.10
CA ALA A 117 -10.69 -3.88 1.76
C ALA A 117 -11.85 -2.94 1.37
N LYS A 118 -13.10 -3.31 1.71
CA LYS A 118 -14.28 -2.47 1.49
C LYS A 118 -14.25 -1.19 2.32
N GLU A 119 -13.85 -1.27 3.59
CA GLU A 119 -13.70 -0.09 4.45
C GLU A 119 -12.59 0.84 3.93
N LYS A 120 -11.44 0.30 3.57
CA LYS A 120 -10.34 1.08 2.98
C LYS A 120 -10.74 1.76 1.67
N LEU A 121 -11.55 1.08 0.85
CA LEU A 121 -12.01 1.63 -0.41
C LEU A 121 -12.76 2.95 -0.23
N GLN A 122 -13.55 3.11 0.83
CA GLN A 122 -14.26 4.38 1.09
C GLN A 122 -13.29 5.56 1.23
N TYR A 123 -12.18 5.36 1.93
CA TYR A 123 -11.14 6.37 2.07
C TYR A 123 -10.35 6.59 0.78
N ASP A 124 -10.07 5.52 0.02
CA ASP A 124 -9.44 5.65 -1.29
C ASP A 124 -10.32 6.46 -2.25
N LEU A 125 -11.63 6.15 -2.34
CA LEU A 125 -12.57 6.88 -3.19
C LEU A 125 -12.78 8.33 -2.72
N TYR A 126 -12.79 8.55 -1.40
CA TYR A 126 -12.82 9.91 -0.87
C TYR A 126 -11.59 10.71 -1.34
N TYR A 127 -10.39 10.11 -1.27
CA TYR A 127 -9.17 10.73 -1.77
C TYR A 127 -9.26 11.01 -3.28
N VAL A 128 -9.67 10.02 -4.08
CA VAL A 128 -9.81 10.17 -5.55
C VAL A 128 -10.70 11.37 -5.89
N LYS A 129 -11.81 11.53 -5.16
CA LYS A 129 -12.78 12.60 -5.37
C LYS A 129 -12.29 13.99 -4.93
N HIS A 130 -11.55 14.06 -3.82
CA HIS A 130 -11.21 15.31 -3.14
C HIS A 130 -9.73 15.69 -3.25
N ARG A 131 -8.93 14.94 -4.01
CA ARG A 131 -7.48 15.18 -4.14
C ARG A 131 -7.19 16.62 -4.58
N ASN A 132 -6.29 17.23 -3.86
CA ASN A 132 -5.70 18.54 -4.18
C ASN A 132 -4.39 18.69 -3.41
N LEU A 133 -3.58 19.66 -3.76
CA LEU A 133 -2.25 19.88 -3.17
C LEU A 133 -2.32 20.06 -1.63
N GLY A 134 -3.33 20.76 -1.12
CA GLY A 134 -3.51 20.96 0.33
C GLY A 134 -3.81 19.66 1.05
N PHE A 135 -4.65 18.81 0.46
CA PHE A 135 -4.97 17.48 1.02
C PHE A 135 -3.75 16.55 0.99
N ASP A 136 -2.99 16.55 -0.10
CA ASP A 136 -1.74 15.78 -0.20
C ASP A 136 -0.72 16.23 0.87
N LEU A 137 -0.54 17.54 1.06
CA LEU A 137 0.37 18.07 2.08
C LEU A 137 -0.08 17.68 3.50
N MET A 138 -1.37 17.73 3.79
CA MET A 138 -1.92 17.28 5.07
C MET A 138 -1.62 15.80 5.30
N ILE A 139 -1.86 14.92 4.31
CA ILE A 139 -1.57 13.48 4.39
C ILE A 139 -0.07 13.24 4.63
N LEU A 140 0.81 14.00 3.97
CA LEU A 140 2.25 13.88 4.17
C LEU A 140 2.69 14.29 5.59
N LEU A 141 2.12 15.36 6.13
CA LEU A 141 2.40 15.81 7.51
C LEU A 141 1.93 14.79 8.55
N GLU A 142 0.71 14.27 8.42
CA GLU A 142 0.21 13.20 9.29
C GLU A 142 1.02 11.91 9.16
N THR A 143 1.45 11.57 7.94
CA THR A 143 2.34 10.40 7.72
C THR A 143 3.67 10.59 8.43
N ALA A 144 4.27 11.78 8.37
CA ALA A 144 5.52 12.08 9.07
C ALA A 144 5.33 11.96 10.59
N GLU A 145 4.20 12.44 11.13
CA GLU A 145 3.85 12.27 12.54
C GLU A 145 3.75 10.79 12.93
N VAL A 146 3.03 9.98 12.14
CA VAL A 146 2.89 8.54 12.36
C VAL A 146 4.26 7.83 12.37
N VAL A 147 5.15 8.18 11.44
CA VAL A 147 6.48 7.57 11.34
C VAL A 147 7.38 7.98 12.50
N LEU A 148 7.38 9.26 12.88
CA LEU A 148 8.26 9.79 13.93
C LEU A 148 7.84 9.38 15.35
N TRP A 149 6.53 9.36 15.61
CA TRP A 149 5.99 9.04 16.95
C TRP A 149 5.44 7.61 17.08
N GLY A 150 5.55 6.80 16.01
CA GLY A 150 5.15 5.39 16.05
C GLY A 150 3.65 5.15 16.21
N ARG A 151 2.81 6.17 16.04
CA ARG A 151 1.35 6.05 16.07
C ARG A 151 0.92 5.29 14.81
N GLY A 152 0.45 4.05 14.97
CA GLY A 152 -0.02 3.22 13.85
C GLY A 152 1.04 2.34 13.18
N ALA A 153 2.28 2.33 13.64
CA ALA A 153 3.27 1.32 13.25
C ALA A 153 3.11 0.08 14.13
N ARG A 154 2.54 -0.98 13.59
CA ARG A 154 2.55 -2.32 14.18
C ARG A 154 3.16 -3.31 13.21
#